data_8c9bf60cf5ac42b6cbdf8d13c9f92a7b
#
_entry.id   8c9bf60cf5ac42b6cbdf8d13c9f92a7b
#
_cell.length_a   1.000
_cell.length_b   1.000
_cell.length_c   1.000
_cell.angle_alpha   90.00
_cell.angle_beta   90.00
_cell.angle_gamma   90.00
#
_symmetry.space_group_name_H-M   'P 1'
#
loop_
_entity.id
_entity.type
_entity.pdbx_description
1 polymer ?
#
loop_
_entity_poly.entity_id
_entity_poly.type
_entity_poly.pdbx_seq_one_letter_code
_entity_poly.pdbx_strand_id
1 'polypeptide(L)'
;MKKTLIIGCGYLGKKIAHNLQEAGREVCGTTRSEARAAELEADGIPAALLELETAGEAAALEGEWEAAVYCAAPGRGGREALVFRDAAAACRDRLAENGLRRFVYVSSTGVYHQDSGELLDEASPAEPPEGRPALLREAEKIILEGDTGDNIVVRLGGLYGPGRSPIEWLRRPGFRERLRGSAEGWMNWIHIDDAAAAVCAAVNRGRKGELYLGVDGAPVKRIDFYRCAAELAGEEPPELDTASTDLGKRLSNRKLVEELGVSLLYPDYRRGLESIV
;
A
#
# COMPACT_ATOMS: atom_id res chain seq x y z
N MET A 1 -1.02 16.59 -21.70
CA MET A 1 -0.18 15.59 -20.98
C MET A 1 -1.07 14.80 -20.04
N LYS A 2 -0.68 13.58 -19.68
CA LYS A 2 -1.44 12.75 -18.73
C LYS A 2 -1.21 13.27 -17.31
N LYS A 3 -2.27 13.69 -16.63
CA LYS A 3 -2.20 14.22 -15.26
C LYS A 3 -2.65 13.18 -14.24
N THR A 4 -1.91 13.05 -13.15
CA THR A 4 -2.24 12.14 -12.06
C THR A 4 -2.23 12.85 -10.71
N LEU A 5 -3.30 12.69 -9.95
CA LEU A 5 -3.41 13.15 -8.57
C LEU A 5 -3.07 12.03 -7.61
N ILE A 6 -2.24 12.31 -6.60
CA ILE A 6 -1.91 11.35 -5.53
C ILE A 6 -2.51 11.86 -4.22
N ILE A 7 -3.59 11.23 -3.78
CA ILE A 7 -4.28 11.57 -2.55
C ILE A 7 -3.60 10.85 -1.38
N GLY A 8 -2.93 11.64 -0.52
CA GLY A 8 -2.11 11.12 0.55
C GLY A 8 -0.65 10.87 0.12
N CYS A 9 0.04 11.91 -0.34
CA CYS A 9 1.42 11.82 -0.82
C CYS A 9 2.42 11.67 0.35
N GLY A 10 2.31 10.53 1.06
CA GLY A 10 3.22 10.10 2.12
C GLY A 10 4.38 9.25 1.60
N TYR A 11 4.81 8.25 2.40
CA TYR A 11 5.95 7.37 2.08
C TYR A 11 5.82 6.66 0.73
N LEU A 12 4.68 6.00 0.48
CA LEU A 12 4.41 5.34 -0.80
C LEU A 12 4.05 6.35 -1.90
N GLY A 13 3.18 7.32 -1.59
CA GLY A 13 2.71 8.28 -2.58
C GLY A 13 3.82 9.10 -3.20
N LYS A 14 4.84 9.46 -2.43
CA LYS A 14 6.03 10.15 -2.89
C LYS A 14 6.82 9.34 -3.91
N LYS A 15 7.00 8.04 -3.66
CA LYS A 15 7.68 7.14 -4.60
C LYS A 15 6.89 6.92 -5.89
N ILE A 16 5.55 6.80 -5.77
CA ILE A 16 4.65 6.74 -6.92
C ILE A 16 4.75 8.03 -7.75
N ALA A 17 4.80 9.21 -7.09
CA ALA A 17 4.92 10.49 -7.77
C ALA A 17 6.18 10.54 -8.65
N HIS A 18 7.34 10.23 -8.09
CA HIS A 18 8.60 10.21 -8.85
C HIS A 18 8.55 9.24 -10.04
N ASN A 19 8.10 7.99 -9.82
CA ASN A 19 8.01 7.01 -10.90
C ASN A 19 7.08 7.47 -12.04
N LEU A 20 5.98 8.15 -11.71
CA LEU A 20 5.06 8.68 -12.72
C LEU A 20 5.62 9.90 -13.44
N GLN A 21 6.37 10.77 -12.75
CA GLN A 21 7.07 11.91 -13.35
C GLN A 21 8.17 11.44 -14.30
N GLU A 22 8.98 10.45 -13.89
CA GLU A 22 9.99 9.80 -14.75
C GLU A 22 9.37 9.17 -16.01
N ALA A 23 8.12 8.66 -15.90
CA ALA A 23 7.35 8.17 -17.02
C ALA A 23 6.65 9.28 -17.87
N GLY A 24 6.96 10.57 -17.62
CA GLY A 24 6.47 11.71 -18.37
C GLY A 24 5.04 12.14 -18.02
N ARG A 25 4.50 11.80 -16.85
CA ARG A 25 3.21 12.29 -16.38
C ARG A 25 3.36 13.57 -15.54
N GLU A 26 2.40 14.46 -15.64
CA GLU A 26 2.24 15.54 -14.67
C GLU A 26 1.64 14.96 -13.38
N VAL A 27 2.23 15.27 -12.24
CA VAL A 27 1.79 14.74 -10.95
C VAL A 27 1.57 15.89 -9.97
N CYS A 28 0.51 15.79 -9.17
CA CYS A 28 0.32 16.60 -7.97
C CYS A 28 0.03 15.67 -6.79
N GLY A 29 0.67 15.94 -5.65
CA GLY A 29 0.44 15.18 -4.42
C GLY A 29 -0.43 15.97 -3.45
N THR A 30 -1.32 15.31 -2.68
CA THR A 30 -2.00 15.99 -1.58
C THR A 30 -1.39 15.63 -0.24
N THR A 31 -1.40 16.57 0.68
CA THR A 31 -0.94 16.42 2.07
C THR A 31 -1.76 17.26 3.02
N ARG A 32 -1.68 16.94 4.33
CA ARG A 32 -2.47 17.61 5.37
C ARG A 32 -1.82 18.86 5.97
N SER A 33 -0.54 19.10 5.72
CA SER A 33 0.17 20.21 6.36
C SER A 33 1.05 20.97 5.37
N GLU A 34 1.15 22.28 5.57
CA GLU A 34 2.03 23.17 4.81
C GLU A 34 3.51 22.73 4.85
N ALA A 35 3.98 22.31 6.03
CA ALA A 35 5.36 21.83 6.16
C ALA A 35 5.63 20.63 5.23
N ARG A 36 4.68 19.70 5.16
CA ARG A 36 4.80 18.53 4.27
C ARG A 36 4.63 18.90 2.80
N ALA A 37 3.79 19.90 2.49
CA ALA A 37 3.68 20.42 1.13
C ALA A 37 5.01 21.03 0.67
N ALA A 38 5.64 21.85 1.50
CA ALA A 38 6.95 22.42 1.20
C ALA A 38 8.04 21.36 0.99
N GLU A 39 8.02 20.25 1.75
CA GLU A 39 8.92 19.11 1.53
C GLU A 39 8.68 18.43 0.17
N LEU A 40 7.43 18.24 -0.24
CA LEU A 40 7.09 17.66 -1.53
C LEU A 40 7.53 18.57 -2.68
N GLU A 41 7.29 19.88 -2.57
CA GLU A 41 7.70 20.87 -3.56
C GLU A 41 9.22 20.94 -3.70
N ALA A 42 9.95 20.89 -2.56
CA ALA A 42 11.42 20.83 -2.57
C ALA A 42 11.96 19.56 -3.27
N ASP A 43 11.19 18.47 -3.25
CA ASP A 43 11.47 17.23 -3.98
C ASP A 43 10.96 17.24 -5.43
N GLY A 44 10.45 18.38 -5.92
CA GLY A 44 9.94 18.50 -7.29
C GLY A 44 8.55 17.90 -7.52
N ILE A 45 7.79 17.66 -6.45
CA ILE A 45 6.40 17.18 -6.53
C ILE A 45 5.46 18.34 -6.18
N PRO A 46 4.74 18.94 -7.16
CA PRO A 46 3.70 19.93 -6.88
C PRO A 46 2.72 19.39 -5.82
N ALA A 47 2.40 20.21 -4.83
CA ALA A 47 1.61 19.78 -3.68
C ALA A 47 0.38 20.66 -3.46
N ALA A 48 -0.72 20.04 -3.03
CA ALA A 48 -1.94 20.71 -2.61
C ALA A 48 -2.29 20.29 -1.17
N LEU A 49 -2.87 21.19 -0.40
CA LEU A 49 -3.37 20.89 0.93
C LEU A 49 -4.73 20.19 0.81
N LEU A 50 -4.86 19.06 1.46
CA LEU A 50 -6.11 18.34 1.61
C LEU A 50 -6.12 17.64 2.97
N GLU A 51 -6.95 18.10 3.86
CA GLU A 51 -7.20 17.44 5.14
C GLU A 51 -8.56 16.75 5.08
N LEU A 52 -8.59 15.45 5.24
CA LEU A 52 -9.81 14.65 5.20
C LEU A 52 -10.34 14.49 6.64
N GLU A 53 -10.96 15.53 7.19
CA GLU A 53 -11.66 15.50 8.48
C GLU A 53 -13.11 15.04 8.34
N THR A 54 -13.69 15.28 7.17
CA THR A 54 -14.99 14.77 6.73
C THR A 54 -14.92 14.33 5.27
N ALA A 55 -15.89 13.55 4.80
CA ALA A 55 -15.99 13.20 3.37
C ALA A 55 -16.28 14.46 2.48
N GLY A 56 -16.89 15.49 3.06
CA GLY A 56 -17.22 16.73 2.34
C GLY A 56 -16.01 17.51 1.83
N GLU A 57 -14.83 17.31 2.42
CA GLU A 57 -13.60 17.99 2.00
C GLU A 57 -13.07 17.50 0.66
N ALA A 58 -13.57 16.36 0.16
CA ALA A 58 -13.34 15.95 -1.22
C ALA A 58 -13.82 17.00 -2.24
N ALA A 59 -14.77 17.87 -1.87
CA ALA A 59 -15.23 18.98 -2.71
C ALA A 59 -14.10 19.98 -3.06
N ALA A 60 -13.05 20.08 -2.25
CA ALA A 60 -11.87 20.90 -2.53
C ALA A 60 -10.97 20.35 -3.63
N LEU A 61 -11.21 19.10 -4.08
CA LEU A 61 -10.48 18.54 -5.21
C LEU A 61 -10.95 19.19 -6.52
N GLU A 62 -10.09 20.02 -7.07
CA GLU A 62 -10.31 20.74 -8.32
C GLU A 62 -9.36 20.25 -9.42
N GLY A 63 -9.64 20.67 -10.65
CA GLY A 63 -8.83 20.35 -11.82
C GLY A 63 -9.27 19.07 -12.55
N GLU A 64 -8.76 18.95 -13.77
CA GLU A 64 -9.00 17.79 -14.62
C GLU A 64 -7.84 16.80 -14.48
N TRP A 65 -8.14 15.60 -14.03
CA TRP A 65 -7.18 14.54 -13.81
C TRP A 65 -7.52 13.32 -14.66
N GLU A 66 -6.54 12.74 -15.35
CA GLU A 66 -6.75 11.48 -16.08
C GLU A 66 -6.81 10.31 -15.12
N ALA A 67 -5.96 10.33 -14.10
CA ALA A 67 -5.92 9.29 -13.07
C ALA A 67 -5.78 9.88 -11.67
N ALA A 68 -6.26 9.14 -10.68
CA ALA A 68 -5.98 9.42 -9.28
C ALA A 68 -5.54 8.14 -8.55
N VAL A 69 -4.61 8.29 -7.62
CA VAL A 69 -4.17 7.22 -6.71
C VAL A 69 -4.54 7.63 -5.30
N TYR A 70 -5.36 6.82 -4.65
CA TYR A 70 -5.73 7.03 -3.25
C TYR A 70 -4.87 6.14 -2.36
N CYS A 71 -3.92 6.74 -1.65
CA CYS A 71 -3.03 6.10 -0.69
C CYS A 71 -2.99 6.84 0.66
N ALA A 72 -4.04 7.65 0.95
CA ALA A 72 -4.19 8.28 2.23
C ALA A 72 -4.35 7.25 3.36
N ALA A 73 -3.68 7.49 4.46
CA ALA A 73 -3.77 6.65 5.64
C ALA A 73 -4.20 7.50 6.85
N PRO A 74 -5.07 6.95 7.72
CA PRO A 74 -5.43 7.65 8.95
C PRO A 74 -4.17 7.85 9.80
N GLY A 75 -4.07 9.03 10.39
CA GLY A 75 -3.10 9.26 11.45
C GLY A 75 -3.47 8.49 12.73
N ARG A 76 -2.79 8.77 13.83
CA ARG A 76 -3.24 8.32 15.15
C ARG A 76 -4.52 9.08 15.50
N GLY A 77 -5.60 8.40 15.88
CA GLY A 77 -6.81 9.09 16.36
C GLY A 77 -8.16 8.54 15.89
N GLY A 78 -8.27 7.27 15.43
CA GLY A 78 -9.57 6.60 15.27
C GLY A 78 -10.42 7.08 14.07
N ARG A 79 -9.78 7.57 13.00
CA ARG A 79 -10.46 8.02 11.78
C ARG A 79 -10.39 7.00 10.63
N GLU A 80 -10.25 5.71 10.97
CA GLU A 80 -10.07 4.65 9.96
C GLU A 80 -11.25 4.56 8.99
N ALA A 81 -12.49 4.55 9.50
CA ALA A 81 -13.68 4.46 8.65
C ALA A 81 -13.76 5.65 7.69
N LEU A 82 -13.56 6.85 8.21
CA LEU A 82 -13.58 8.07 7.41
C LEU A 82 -12.52 8.00 6.29
N VAL A 83 -11.25 7.79 6.64
CA VAL A 83 -10.16 7.91 5.66
C VAL A 83 -10.13 6.74 4.70
N PHE A 84 -10.33 5.50 5.18
CA PHE A 84 -10.26 4.35 4.27
C PHE A 84 -11.49 4.20 3.38
N ARG A 85 -12.68 4.54 3.86
CA ARG A 85 -13.94 4.27 3.17
C ARG A 85 -14.60 5.54 2.66
N ASP A 86 -15.07 6.42 3.58
CA ASP A 86 -15.98 7.51 3.25
C ASP A 86 -15.30 8.58 2.39
N ALA A 87 -14.09 9.02 2.78
CA ALA A 87 -13.34 10.00 2.02
C ALA A 87 -12.79 9.43 0.70
N ALA A 88 -12.43 8.13 0.65
CA ALA A 88 -11.99 7.51 -0.60
C ALA A 88 -13.11 7.48 -1.63
N ALA A 89 -14.33 7.11 -1.22
CA ALA A 89 -15.51 7.14 -2.09
C ALA A 89 -15.83 8.56 -2.55
N ALA A 90 -15.87 9.52 -1.62
CA ALA A 90 -16.16 10.92 -1.94
C ALA A 90 -15.11 11.53 -2.89
N CYS A 91 -13.82 11.25 -2.70
CA CYS A 91 -12.76 11.70 -3.60
C CYS A 91 -12.92 11.11 -5.01
N ARG A 92 -13.22 9.81 -5.11
CA ARG A 92 -13.49 9.16 -6.40
C ARG A 92 -14.66 9.84 -7.12
N ASP A 93 -15.79 10.02 -6.43
CA ASP A 93 -17.01 10.56 -7.02
C ASP A 93 -16.81 12.02 -7.45
N ARG A 94 -16.18 12.83 -6.60
CA ARG A 94 -15.86 14.22 -6.92
C ARG A 94 -14.94 14.35 -8.14
N LEU A 95 -13.90 13.53 -8.22
CA LEU A 95 -12.99 13.56 -9.37
C LEU A 95 -13.64 13.01 -10.62
N ALA A 96 -14.57 12.07 -10.52
CA ALA A 96 -15.34 11.56 -11.65
C ALA A 96 -16.25 12.65 -12.27
N GLU A 97 -16.88 13.50 -11.44
CA GLU A 97 -17.62 14.68 -11.91
C GLU A 97 -16.72 15.62 -12.76
N ASN A 98 -15.43 15.65 -12.46
CA ASN A 98 -14.42 16.44 -13.18
C ASN A 98 -13.72 15.64 -14.31
N GLY A 99 -14.28 14.51 -14.73
CA GLY A 99 -13.80 13.76 -15.89
C GLY A 99 -12.67 12.77 -15.61
N LEU A 100 -12.44 12.36 -14.34
CA LEU A 100 -11.48 11.31 -14.00
C LEU A 100 -11.80 10.02 -14.76
N ARG A 101 -10.77 9.44 -15.39
CA ARG A 101 -10.90 8.18 -16.12
C ARG A 101 -10.53 6.94 -15.30
N ARG A 102 -9.60 7.11 -14.36
CA ARG A 102 -9.05 5.99 -13.59
C ARG A 102 -8.83 6.35 -12.13
N PHE A 103 -9.32 5.50 -11.23
CA PHE A 103 -9.10 5.62 -9.80
C PHE A 103 -8.43 4.36 -9.26
N VAL A 104 -7.24 4.48 -8.70
CA VAL A 104 -6.50 3.37 -8.10
C VAL A 104 -6.53 3.53 -6.58
N TYR A 105 -7.19 2.59 -5.91
CA TYR A 105 -7.26 2.53 -4.46
C TYR A 105 -6.19 1.61 -3.91
N VAL A 106 -5.31 2.13 -3.06
CA VAL A 106 -4.28 1.33 -2.38
C VAL A 106 -4.87 0.76 -1.10
N SER A 107 -5.04 -0.55 -1.09
CA SER A 107 -5.52 -1.35 0.03
C SER A 107 -4.40 -2.17 0.67
N SER A 108 -4.73 -3.12 1.49
CA SER A 108 -3.79 -3.98 2.21
C SER A 108 -4.18 -5.45 2.11
N THR A 109 -3.20 -6.33 2.02
CA THR A 109 -3.38 -7.78 2.14
C THR A 109 -3.86 -8.21 3.53
N GLY A 110 -3.93 -7.28 4.49
CA GLY A 110 -4.54 -7.50 5.80
C GLY A 110 -6.03 -7.84 5.76
N VAL A 111 -6.71 -7.62 4.63
CA VAL A 111 -8.12 -8.04 4.42
C VAL A 111 -8.31 -9.55 4.38
N TYR A 112 -7.26 -10.31 4.08
CA TYR A 112 -7.29 -11.76 4.20
C TYR A 112 -7.06 -12.16 5.66
N HIS A 113 -7.89 -13.05 6.19
CA HIS A 113 -7.86 -13.47 7.59
C HIS A 113 -7.57 -14.97 7.79
N GLN A 114 -7.24 -15.68 6.72
CA GLN A 114 -6.85 -17.09 6.76
C GLN A 114 -5.57 -17.26 7.57
N ASP A 115 -5.48 -18.36 8.32
CA ASP A 115 -4.46 -18.62 9.33
C ASP A 115 -3.79 -20.00 9.23
N SER A 116 -4.15 -20.79 8.22
CA SER A 116 -3.67 -22.19 8.05
C SER A 116 -2.52 -22.30 7.04
N GLY A 117 -1.94 -21.18 6.60
CA GLY A 117 -0.82 -21.15 5.67
C GLY A 117 -1.20 -21.38 4.21
N GLU A 118 -2.47 -21.14 3.85
CA GLU A 118 -2.99 -21.29 2.49
C GLU A 118 -2.28 -20.35 1.51
N LEU A 119 -2.19 -20.79 0.27
CA LEU A 119 -1.79 -19.91 -0.84
C LEU A 119 -3.05 -19.25 -1.42
N LEU A 120 -3.12 -17.93 -1.31
CA LEU A 120 -4.24 -17.12 -1.74
C LEU A 120 -3.84 -16.24 -2.93
N ASP A 121 -4.85 -15.86 -3.69
CA ASP A 121 -4.80 -14.92 -4.81
C ASP A 121 -5.94 -13.90 -4.74
N GLU A 122 -6.15 -13.15 -5.81
CA GLU A 122 -7.19 -12.12 -5.92
C GLU A 122 -8.62 -12.69 -5.89
N ALA A 123 -8.80 -13.95 -6.31
CA ALA A 123 -10.10 -14.63 -6.30
C ALA A 123 -10.43 -15.25 -4.94
N SER A 124 -9.46 -15.34 -4.05
CA SER A 124 -9.63 -15.94 -2.73
C SER A 124 -10.54 -15.09 -1.83
N PRO A 125 -11.39 -15.71 -0.98
CA PRO A 125 -12.27 -14.99 -0.08
C PRO A 125 -11.50 -14.00 0.82
N ALA A 126 -12.02 -12.78 0.93
CA ALA A 126 -11.50 -11.74 1.81
C ALA A 126 -12.69 -11.15 2.58
N GLU A 127 -13.06 -11.80 3.67
CA GLU A 127 -14.23 -11.46 4.50
C GLU A 127 -13.81 -11.36 5.97
N PRO A 128 -12.98 -10.36 6.30
CA PRO A 128 -12.55 -10.15 7.67
C PRO A 128 -13.74 -9.79 8.55
N PRO A 129 -13.83 -10.35 9.78
CA PRO A 129 -15.03 -10.20 10.61
C PRO A 129 -15.23 -8.77 11.12
N GLU A 130 -14.15 -8.06 11.44
CA GLU A 130 -14.24 -6.73 12.08
C GLU A 130 -12.95 -5.92 11.95
N GLY A 131 -12.99 -4.68 12.46
CA GLY A 131 -11.84 -3.80 12.60
C GLY A 131 -11.36 -3.20 11.28
N ARG A 132 -10.11 -2.77 11.27
CA ARG A 132 -9.49 -2.15 10.10
C ARG A 132 -9.54 -3.00 8.83
N PRO A 133 -9.33 -4.33 8.87
CA PRO A 133 -9.48 -5.16 7.68
C PRO A 133 -10.88 -5.12 7.08
N ALA A 134 -11.93 -5.16 7.91
CA ALA A 134 -13.32 -5.07 7.45
C ALA A 134 -13.62 -3.71 6.80
N LEU A 135 -13.15 -2.60 7.39
CA LEU A 135 -13.28 -1.27 6.80
C LEU A 135 -12.58 -1.15 5.44
N LEU A 136 -11.39 -1.71 5.31
CA LEU A 136 -10.68 -1.74 4.02
C LEU A 136 -11.47 -2.57 3.00
N ARG A 137 -12.04 -3.70 3.41
CA ARG A 137 -12.82 -4.55 2.51
C ARG A 137 -14.13 -3.89 2.07
N GLU A 138 -14.80 -3.16 2.96
CA GLU A 138 -15.96 -2.33 2.61
C GLU A 138 -15.59 -1.25 1.59
N ALA A 139 -14.47 -0.55 1.84
CA ALA A 139 -13.97 0.46 0.92
C ALA A 139 -13.66 -0.11 -0.47
N GLU A 140 -12.98 -1.26 -0.55
CA GLU A 140 -12.72 -1.95 -1.81
C GLU A 140 -14.00 -2.24 -2.59
N LYS A 141 -15.05 -2.76 -1.92
CA LYS A 141 -16.35 -3.03 -2.54
C LYS A 141 -16.97 -1.74 -3.11
N ILE A 142 -17.04 -0.69 -2.29
CA ILE A 142 -17.59 0.60 -2.70
C ILE A 142 -16.83 1.18 -3.90
N ILE A 143 -15.49 1.09 -3.88
CA ILE A 143 -14.67 1.61 -4.99
C ILE A 143 -14.89 0.80 -6.25
N LEU A 144 -14.84 -0.54 -6.20
CA LEU A 144 -14.97 -1.40 -7.37
C LEU A 144 -16.38 -1.38 -7.97
N GLU A 145 -17.43 -1.27 -7.14
CA GLU A 145 -18.84 -1.19 -7.56
C GLU A 145 -19.22 0.20 -8.09
N GLY A 146 -18.38 1.22 -7.88
CA GLY A 146 -18.63 2.56 -8.39
C GLY A 146 -18.63 2.62 -9.92
N ASP A 147 -19.63 3.33 -10.46
CA ASP A 147 -19.85 3.39 -11.92
C ASP A 147 -19.03 4.49 -12.63
N THR A 148 -17.99 4.98 -11.96
CA THR A 148 -17.19 6.11 -12.40
C THR A 148 -15.81 5.67 -12.89
N GLY A 149 -15.63 5.60 -14.20
CA GLY A 149 -14.33 5.30 -14.81
C GLY A 149 -13.80 3.88 -14.54
N ASP A 150 -12.49 3.73 -14.62
CA ASP A 150 -11.76 2.48 -14.33
C ASP A 150 -11.35 2.46 -12.84
N ASN A 151 -12.16 1.89 -11.98
CA ASN A 151 -11.84 1.69 -10.58
C ASN A 151 -11.03 0.41 -10.37
N ILE A 152 -9.89 0.53 -9.70
CA ILE A 152 -8.90 -0.54 -9.52
C ILE A 152 -8.46 -0.57 -8.06
N VAL A 153 -8.24 -1.76 -7.53
CA VAL A 153 -7.69 -1.95 -6.19
C VAL A 153 -6.31 -2.60 -6.27
N VAL A 154 -5.36 -2.10 -5.48
CA VAL A 154 -4.05 -2.75 -5.28
C VAL A 154 -3.90 -3.04 -3.79
N ARG A 155 -3.96 -4.31 -3.41
CA ARG A 155 -3.68 -4.78 -2.04
C ARG A 155 -2.18 -4.96 -1.86
N LEU A 156 -1.56 -4.14 -1.05
CA LEU A 156 -0.13 -4.24 -0.77
C LEU A 156 0.16 -5.10 0.45
N GLY A 157 1.23 -5.87 0.38
CA GLY A 157 1.84 -6.58 1.51
C GLY A 157 2.50 -5.65 2.50
N GLY A 158 3.28 -6.20 3.41
CA GLY A 158 4.09 -5.44 4.35
C GLY A 158 5.10 -4.55 3.60
N LEU A 159 4.95 -3.23 3.71
CA LEU A 159 5.85 -2.28 3.06
C LEU A 159 7.13 -2.09 3.86
N TYR A 160 8.26 -2.21 3.20
CA TYR A 160 9.57 -1.89 3.76
C TYR A 160 10.48 -1.22 2.70
N GLY A 161 11.61 -0.66 3.16
CA GLY A 161 12.56 0.03 2.31
C GLY A 161 13.29 1.13 3.09
N PRO A 162 14.03 2.04 2.43
CA PRO A 162 14.68 3.18 3.07
C PRO A 162 13.68 3.99 3.92
N GLY A 163 14.03 4.28 5.17
CA GLY A 163 13.17 4.99 6.13
C GLY A 163 12.08 4.12 6.81
N ARG A 164 11.88 2.88 6.37
CA ARG A 164 11.02 1.86 6.98
C ARG A 164 11.74 0.52 7.03
N SER A 165 12.94 0.52 7.57
CA SER A 165 13.84 -0.63 7.58
C SER A 165 13.55 -1.59 8.74
N PRO A 166 13.21 -2.88 8.47
CA PRO A 166 13.14 -3.91 9.49
C PRO A 166 14.45 -4.09 10.27
N ILE A 167 15.58 -3.83 9.62
CA ILE A 167 16.92 -3.87 10.23
C ILE A 167 17.03 -2.81 11.32
N GLU A 168 16.64 -1.56 11.01
CA GLU A 168 16.63 -0.48 11.99
C GLU A 168 15.60 -0.71 13.11
N TRP A 169 14.47 -1.36 12.82
CA TRP A 169 13.47 -1.65 13.85
C TRP A 169 14.04 -2.58 14.93
N LEU A 170 14.86 -3.56 14.57
CA LEU A 170 15.50 -4.47 15.53
C LEU A 170 16.44 -3.76 16.48
N ARG A 171 17.03 -2.64 16.07
CA ARG A 171 17.90 -1.78 16.90
C ARG A 171 17.11 -0.85 17.84
N ARG A 172 15.80 -0.71 17.66
CA ARG A 172 14.98 0.19 18.48
C ARG A 172 14.67 -0.45 19.84
N PRO A 173 14.89 0.26 20.96
CA PRO A 173 14.53 -0.23 22.29
C PRO A 173 13.08 -0.68 22.36
N GLY A 174 12.83 -1.85 22.95
CA GLY A 174 11.49 -2.41 23.15
C GLY A 174 10.77 -2.86 21.87
N PHE A 175 11.42 -2.89 20.71
CA PHE A 175 10.78 -3.40 19.49
C PHE A 175 10.68 -4.92 19.53
N ARG A 176 11.75 -5.60 19.92
CA ARG A 176 11.81 -7.08 19.98
C ARG A 176 10.76 -7.66 20.92
N GLU A 177 10.57 -7.04 22.09
CA GLU A 177 9.60 -7.45 23.11
C GLU A 177 8.14 -7.22 22.67
N ARG A 178 7.94 -6.38 21.66
CA ARG A 178 6.60 -6.10 21.10
C ARG A 178 6.25 -6.95 19.89
N LEU A 179 7.21 -7.72 19.36
CA LEU A 179 6.90 -8.63 18.25
C LEU A 179 5.92 -9.70 18.72
N ARG A 180 4.91 -9.94 17.93
CA ARG A 180 3.84 -10.91 18.20
C ARG A 180 3.63 -11.78 16.97
N GLY A 181 2.97 -12.92 17.18
CA GLY A 181 2.61 -13.88 16.16
C GLY A 181 3.54 -15.08 16.09
N SER A 182 3.06 -16.12 15.48
CA SER A 182 3.74 -17.40 15.33
C SER A 182 5.10 -17.26 14.65
N ALA A 183 6.12 -17.94 15.17
CA ALA A 183 7.42 -18.07 14.51
C ALA A 183 7.29 -18.69 13.11
N GLU A 184 6.40 -19.67 12.96
CA GLU A 184 6.11 -20.40 11.73
C GLU A 184 5.10 -19.67 10.80
N GLY A 185 4.52 -18.55 11.27
CA GLY A 185 3.53 -17.77 10.52
C GLY A 185 4.14 -17.12 9.29
N TRP A 186 3.44 -17.22 8.15
CA TRP A 186 3.84 -16.64 6.89
C TRP A 186 3.66 -15.12 6.86
N MET A 187 4.64 -14.44 6.30
CA MET A 187 4.64 -13.00 6.02
C MET A 187 4.75 -12.77 4.52
N ASN A 188 4.09 -11.71 4.06
CA ASN A 188 4.11 -11.31 2.65
C ASN A 188 4.58 -9.85 2.59
N TRP A 189 5.71 -9.63 1.99
CA TRP A 189 6.36 -8.34 1.94
C TRP A 189 6.38 -7.76 0.53
N ILE A 190 6.65 -6.50 0.42
CA ILE A 190 7.01 -5.82 -0.82
C ILE A 190 7.91 -4.62 -0.52
N HIS A 191 9.02 -4.51 -1.26
CA HIS A 191 9.87 -3.32 -1.19
C HIS A 191 9.13 -2.10 -1.72
N ILE A 192 9.43 -0.91 -1.18
CA ILE A 192 8.73 0.34 -1.54
C ILE A 192 8.84 0.66 -3.04
N ASP A 193 9.97 0.36 -3.67
CA ASP A 193 10.17 0.58 -5.11
C ASP A 193 9.25 -0.29 -5.94
N ASP A 194 9.12 -1.56 -5.59
CA ASP A 194 8.24 -2.52 -6.27
C ASP A 194 6.76 -2.23 -5.97
N ALA A 195 6.44 -1.79 -4.75
CA ALA A 195 5.09 -1.35 -4.42
C ALA A 195 4.67 -0.14 -5.27
N ALA A 196 5.55 0.84 -5.42
CA ALA A 196 5.29 1.99 -6.29
C ALA A 196 5.18 1.57 -7.76
N ALA A 197 6.05 0.67 -8.24
CA ALA A 197 5.98 0.12 -9.60
C ALA A 197 4.65 -0.61 -9.84
N ALA A 198 4.18 -1.42 -8.88
CA ALA A 198 2.89 -2.11 -8.96
C ALA A 198 1.72 -1.12 -9.09
N VAL A 199 1.69 -0.06 -8.27
CA VAL A 199 0.64 0.97 -8.34
C VAL A 199 0.74 1.76 -9.65
N CYS A 200 1.94 2.14 -10.10
CA CYS A 200 2.14 2.81 -11.39
C CYS A 200 1.69 1.93 -12.57
N ALA A 201 1.92 0.62 -12.50
CA ALA A 201 1.43 -0.33 -13.49
C ALA A 201 -0.10 -0.38 -13.50
N ALA A 202 -0.76 -0.38 -12.34
CA ALA A 202 -2.21 -0.30 -12.24
C ALA A 202 -2.75 1.03 -12.81
N VAL A 203 -2.09 2.16 -12.56
CA VAL A 203 -2.42 3.46 -13.17
C VAL A 203 -2.36 3.39 -14.70
N ASN A 204 -1.38 2.72 -15.26
CA ASN A 204 -1.15 2.73 -16.70
C ASN A 204 -1.88 1.61 -17.46
N ARG A 205 -2.01 0.42 -16.87
CA ARG A 205 -2.45 -0.83 -17.54
C ARG A 205 -3.54 -1.60 -16.79
N GLY A 206 -3.91 -1.18 -15.56
CA GLY A 206 -4.95 -1.87 -14.81
C GLY A 206 -6.28 -1.91 -15.55
N ARG A 207 -7.04 -2.97 -15.37
CA ARG A 207 -8.37 -3.13 -15.99
C ARG A 207 -9.47 -2.70 -15.03
N LYS A 208 -10.54 -2.13 -15.58
CA LYS A 208 -11.74 -1.73 -14.81
C LYS A 208 -12.27 -2.88 -13.95
N GLY A 209 -12.54 -2.59 -12.68
CA GLY A 209 -13.11 -3.55 -11.74
C GLY A 209 -12.13 -4.56 -11.17
N GLU A 210 -10.85 -4.51 -11.57
CA GLU A 210 -9.87 -5.50 -11.17
C GLU A 210 -9.15 -5.15 -9.86
N LEU A 211 -8.70 -6.22 -9.22
CA LEU A 211 -7.90 -6.20 -8.02
C LEU A 211 -6.55 -6.89 -8.30
N TYR A 212 -5.47 -6.36 -7.75
CA TYR A 212 -4.12 -6.89 -7.88
C TYR A 212 -3.43 -7.01 -6.51
N LEU A 213 -2.64 -8.08 -6.32
CA LEU A 213 -1.83 -8.27 -5.13
C LEU A 213 -0.40 -7.78 -5.36
N GLY A 214 -0.02 -6.72 -4.64
CA GLY A 214 1.34 -6.20 -4.63
C GLY A 214 2.13 -6.83 -3.48
N VAL A 215 2.76 -7.97 -3.76
CA VAL A 215 3.69 -8.68 -2.87
C VAL A 215 4.90 -9.13 -3.68
N ASP A 216 6.02 -9.43 -3.03
CA ASP A 216 7.25 -9.89 -3.70
C ASP A 216 7.13 -11.27 -4.34
N GLY A 217 6.08 -12.03 -4.02
CA GLY A 217 5.87 -13.38 -4.54
C GLY A 217 6.72 -14.46 -3.85
N ALA A 218 7.45 -14.11 -2.80
CA ALA A 218 8.28 -14.99 -1.99
C ALA A 218 7.83 -14.98 -0.52
N PRO A 219 6.65 -15.55 -0.20
CA PRO A 219 6.19 -15.63 1.19
C PRO A 219 7.27 -16.25 2.08
N VAL A 220 7.50 -15.66 3.24
CA VAL A 220 8.56 -16.06 4.16
C VAL A 220 8.02 -16.33 5.56
N LYS A 221 8.57 -17.32 6.26
CA LYS A 221 8.24 -17.52 7.66
C LYS A 221 8.78 -16.37 8.51
N ARG A 222 8.02 -15.97 9.53
CA ARG A 222 8.40 -14.86 10.42
C ARG A 222 9.78 -15.05 11.01
N ILE A 223 10.09 -16.26 11.46
CA ILE A 223 11.39 -16.58 12.06
C ILE A 223 12.54 -16.37 11.07
N ASP A 224 12.37 -16.79 9.82
CA ASP A 224 13.42 -16.69 8.80
C ASP A 224 13.63 -15.22 8.36
N PHE A 225 12.54 -14.45 8.26
CA PHE A 225 12.62 -13.04 7.96
C PHE A 225 13.41 -12.27 9.03
N TYR A 226 13.06 -12.47 10.30
CA TYR A 226 13.73 -11.75 11.39
C TYR A 226 15.14 -12.27 11.68
N ARG A 227 15.45 -13.54 11.39
CA ARG A 227 16.85 -14.03 11.41
C ARG A 227 17.70 -13.30 10.36
N CYS A 228 17.22 -13.22 9.13
CA CYS A 228 17.92 -12.51 8.07
C CYS A 228 18.10 -11.01 8.41
N ALA A 229 17.05 -10.36 8.89
CA ALA A 229 17.12 -8.95 9.29
C ALA A 229 18.08 -8.73 10.48
N ALA A 230 18.14 -9.65 11.43
CA ALA A 230 19.04 -9.59 12.59
C ALA A 230 20.50 -9.80 12.17
N GLU A 231 20.78 -10.76 11.30
CA GLU A 231 22.12 -10.98 10.72
C GLU A 231 22.63 -9.71 10.03
N LEU A 232 21.82 -9.09 9.18
CA LEU A 232 22.17 -7.82 8.52
C LEU A 232 22.29 -6.64 9.49
N ALA A 233 21.55 -6.67 10.61
CA ALA A 233 21.64 -5.66 11.66
C ALA A 233 22.91 -5.82 12.53
N GLY A 234 23.57 -6.98 12.52
CA GLY A 234 24.57 -7.35 13.50
C GLY A 234 24.00 -7.56 14.91
N GLU A 235 22.78 -8.07 14.99
CA GLU A 235 21.98 -8.21 16.21
C GLU A 235 21.50 -9.64 16.41
N GLU A 236 21.17 -10.01 17.63
CA GLU A 236 20.51 -11.29 17.89
C GLU A 236 19.07 -11.29 17.36
N PRO A 237 18.58 -12.41 16.80
CA PRO A 237 17.20 -12.50 16.38
C PRO A 237 16.23 -12.38 17.57
N PRO A 238 15.02 -11.83 17.36
CA PRO A 238 14.03 -11.73 18.42
C PRO A 238 13.48 -13.10 18.79
N GLU A 239 13.06 -13.26 20.04
CA GLU A 239 12.27 -14.40 20.46
C GLU A 239 10.85 -14.29 19.88
N LEU A 240 10.39 -15.36 19.27
CA LEU A 240 9.06 -15.47 18.67
C LEU A 240 8.27 -16.61 19.30
N ASP A 241 6.95 -16.50 19.25
CA ASP A 241 6.06 -17.54 19.76
C ASP A 241 6.14 -18.80 18.89
N THR A 242 6.72 -19.86 19.44
CA THR A 242 6.84 -21.18 18.79
C THR A 242 5.67 -22.11 19.10
N ALA A 243 4.80 -21.75 20.04
CA ALA A 243 3.64 -22.55 20.44
C ALA A 243 2.36 -22.18 19.65
N SER A 244 2.33 -21.00 19.03
CA SER A 244 1.19 -20.56 18.24
C SER A 244 1.02 -21.42 16.98
N THR A 245 -0.22 -21.82 16.71
CA THR A 245 -0.63 -22.57 15.52
C THR A 245 -1.11 -21.67 14.37
N ASP A 246 -1.16 -20.35 14.57
CA ASP A 246 -1.49 -19.39 13.51
C ASP A 246 -0.36 -19.36 12.48
N LEU A 247 -0.61 -19.95 11.32
CA LEU A 247 0.33 -19.96 10.21
C LEU A 247 0.14 -18.78 9.25
N GLY A 248 -0.88 -17.96 9.44
CA GLY A 248 -1.21 -16.89 8.51
C GLY A 248 -1.49 -17.42 7.09
N LYS A 249 -1.09 -16.65 6.09
CA LYS A 249 -1.34 -16.96 4.66
C LYS A 249 -0.14 -16.65 3.79
N ARG A 250 -0.06 -17.32 2.64
CA ARG A 250 0.86 -17.01 1.55
C ARG A 250 0.08 -16.34 0.42
N LEU A 251 0.69 -15.37 -0.25
CA LEU A 251 0.03 -14.63 -1.32
C LEU A 251 0.79 -14.77 -2.64
N SER A 252 0.05 -14.86 -3.72
CA SER A 252 0.58 -14.92 -5.09
C SER A 252 0.50 -13.56 -5.76
N ASN A 253 1.59 -13.10 -6.37
CA ASN A 253 1.61 -11.89 -7.20
C ASN A 253 1.47 -12.21 -8.70
N ARG A 254 1.08 -13.45 -9.05
CA ARG A 254 1.06 -13.91 -10.43
C ARG A 254 0.27 -12.99 -11.35
N LYS A 255 -0.93 -12.58 -10.93
CA LYS A 255 -1.78 -11.68 -11.71
C LYS A 255 -1.13 -10.32 -11.96
N LEU A 256 -0.49 -9.75 -10.94
CA LEU A 256 0.26 -8.50 -11.08
C LEU A 256 1.35 -8.62 -12.14
N VAL A 257 2.12 -9.72 -12.11
CA VAL A 257 3.22 -9.96 -13.06
C VAL A 257 2.70 -10.24 -14.45
N GLU A 258 1.75 -11.18 -14.61
CA GLU A 258 1.27 -11.63 -15.91
C GLU A 258 0.41 -10.59 -16.63
N GLU A 259 -0.50 -9.92 -15.93
CA GLU A 259 -1.43 -8.97 -16.56
C GLU A 259 -0.89 -7.54 -16.64
N LEU A 260 -0.17 -7.09 -15.61
CA LEU A 260 0.38 -5.74 -15.59
C LEU A 260 1.85 -5.68 -16.04
N GLY A 261 2.49 -6.81 -16.29
CA GLY A 261 3.87 -6.87 -16.73
C GLY A 261 4.85 -6.23 -15.75
N VAL A 262 4.60 -6.38 -14.44
CA VAL A 262 5.48 -5.84 -13.41
C VAL A 262 6.69 -6.76 -13.25
N SER A 263 7.88 -6.21 -13.43
CA SER A 263 9.15 -6.87 -13.07
C SER A 263 9.61 -6.32 -11.73
N LEU A 264 9.71 -7.20 -10.74
CA LEU A 264 10.15 -6.79 -9.41
C LEU A 264 11.67 -6.60 -9.38
N LEU A 265 12.10 -5.48 -8.83
CA LEU A 265 13.51 -5.20 -8.58
C LEU A 265 14.03 -6.06 -7.40
N TYR A 266 13.16 -6.27 -6.43
CA TYR A 266 13.41 -7.07 -5.23
C TYR A 266 12.40 -8.22 -5.13
N PRO A 267 12.60 -9.32 -5.88
CA PRO A 267 11.63 -10.42 -6.00
C PRO A 267 11.53 -11.27 -4.74
N ASP A 268 12.37 -11.02 -3.74
CA ASP A 268 12.33 -11.64 -2.43
C ASP A 268 12.85 -10.68 -1.34
N TYR A 269 12.49 -10.99 -0.10
CA TYR A 269 12.85 -10.18 1.07
C TYR A 269 14.35 -10.07 1.31
N ARG A 270 15.18 -11.05 0.92
CA ARG A 270 16.63 -11.05 1.14
C ARG A 270 17.28 -9.94 0.35
N ARG A 271 17.03 -9.93 -0.97
CA ARG A 271 17.51 -8.86 -1.85
C ARG A 271 17.02 -7.48 -1.43
N GLY A 272 15.75 -7.41 -0.99
CA GLY A 272 15.19 -6.15 -0.50
C GLY A 272 15.81 -5.67 0.82
N LEU A 273 16.09 -6.57 1.77
CA LEU A 273 16.78 -6.23 3.02
C LEU A 273 18.25 -5.83 2.77
N GLU A 274 18.95 -6.55 1.92
CA GLU A 274 20.33 -6.22 1.54
C GLU A 274 20.47 -4.82 0.92
N SER A 275 19.46 -4.36 0.21
CA SER A 275 19.47 -3.02 -0.43
C SER A 275 19.32 -1.85 0.55
N ILE A 276 19.00 -2.13 1.80
CA ILE A 276 18.69 -1.10 2.83
C ILE A 276 19.60 -1.21 4.06
N VAL A 277 20.74 -1.89 3.92
CA VAL A 277 21.78 -2.00 4.96
C VAL A 277 22.57 -0.70 5.09
#